data_85f994f6c26bdc0bcb7c6273af364447
#
_entry.id   85f994f6c26bdc0bcb7c6273af364447
#
_cell.length_a   1.000
_cell.length_b   1.000
_cell.length_c   1.000
_cell.angle_alpha   90.00
_cell.angle_beta   90.00
_cell.angle_gamma   90.00
#
_symmetry.space_group_name_H-M   'P 1'
#
loop_
_entity.id
_entity.type
_entity.pdbx_description
1 polymer ?
#
loop_
_entity_poly.entity_id
_entity_poly.type
_entity_poly.pdbx_seq_one_letter_code
_entity_poly.pdbx_strand_id
1 'polypeptide(L)'
;MSAAGKLFAKISRSEFLLPNLGSLIMGLAWGVTPPFDPVRGIFSVALSFLIINLSSVVGAQANTLYDYNLDLKDERKKELVLALDSFGHKKVRNIMTLEILLTLALVSALALYMQESILFALWVVGICLGVAFSAPPLRLKARFWIGPICQMLVLAVFPVLFAYYAFTSEVNAYFLVSLVGLSLTVYGVIVPTEIRDYFGDKAMNIQTLTVRIGLSRAALMGIVLLGAGAALTAIALLLEWVRNQLSVLGVFVLAIPVVVLFVLSNFWKLYRLTREFDDANGPDRLVLERKITDLSSENPKWIMLVTQTYMILSIMLLLAKFFL
;
A
#
# COMPACT_ATOMS: atom_id res chain seq x y z
N MET A 1 -9.33 24.24 -6.28
CA MET A 1 -8.15 23.72 -6.98
C MET A 1 -8.15 24.21 -8.41
N SER A 2 -7.01 24.71 -8.94
CA SER A 2 -6.86 25.05 -10.37
C SER A 2 -7.03 23.83 -11.27
N ALA A 3 -7.31 24.03 -12.58
CA ALA A 3 -7.38 22.91 -13.52
C ALA A 3 -6.08 22.09 -13.55
N ALA A 4 -4.92 22.75 -13.56
CA ALA A 4 -3.61 22.10 -13.49
C ALA A 4 -3.43 21.29 -12.18
N GLY A 5 -3.92 21.80 -11.05
CA GLY A 5 -3.89 21.10 -9.77
C GLY A 5 -4.74 19.83 -9.76
N LYS A 6 -5.90 19.82 -10.42
CA LYS A 6 -6.73 18.62 -10.58
C LYS A 6 -6.06 17.55 -11.43
N LEU A 7 -5.43 17.96 -12.54
CA LEU A 7 -4.66 17.05 -13.40
C LEU A 7 -3.48 16.43 -12.65
N PHE A 8 -2.72 17.25 -11.93
CA PHE A 8 -1.58 16.79 -11.14
C PHE A 8 -2.02 15.81 -10.04
N ALA A 9 -3.08 16.12 -9.28
CA ALA A 9 -3.62 15.22 -8.25
C ALA A 9 -4.00 13.85 -8.84
N LYS A 10 -4.57 13.82 -10.05
CA LYS A 10 -4.93 12.57 -10.73
C LYS A 10 -3.69 11.77 -11.16
N ILE A 11 -2.68 12.42 -11.76
CA ILE A 11 -1.42 11.79 -12.17
C ILE A 11 -0.65 11.24 -10.97
N SER A 12 -0.66 11.98 -9.86
CA SER A 12 0.00 11.64 -8.60
C SER A 12 -0.80 10.66 -7.73
N ARG A 13 -1.99 10.25 -8.18
CA ARG A 13 -2.90 9.35 -7.46
C ARG A 13 -3.10 9.76 -6.00
N SER A 14 -3.49 11.02 -5.79
CA SER A 14 -3.64 11.62 -4.46
C SER A 14 -4.62 10.89 -3.53
N GLU A 15 -5.46 10.01 -4.06
CA GLU A 15 -6.33 9.11 -3.29
C GLU A 15 -5.56 8.15 -2.37
N PHE A 16 -4.28 7.90 -2.64
CA PHE A 16 -3.44 7.04 -1.80
C PHE A 16 -2.76 7.75 -0.63
N LEU A 17 -2.88 9.06 -0.50
CA LEU A 17 -2.29 9.82 0.62
C LEU A 17 -2.85 9.37 1.98
N LEU A 18 -4.16 9.08 2.06
CA LEU A 18 -4.80 8.57 3.28
C LEU A 18 -4.33 7.18 3.69
N PRO A 19 -4.24 6.18 2.80
CA PRO A 19 -3.61 4.89 3.12
C PRO A 19 -2.17 5.02 3.64
N ASN A 20 -1.36 5.92 3.07
CA ASN A 20 -0.01 6.18 3.54
C ASN A 20 0.04 6.72 4.98
N LEU A 21 -0.95 7.52 5.38
CA LEU A 21 -1.08 7.98 6.77
C LEU A 21 -1.25 6.81 7.74
N GLY A 22 -1.99 5.77 7.33
CA GLY A 22 -2.13 4.54 8.13
C GLY A 22 -0.80 3.85 8.42
N SER A 23 0.06 3.72 7.41
CA SER A 23 1.41 3.15 7.56
C SER A 23 2.30 4.00 8.48
N LEU A 24 2.25 5.33 8.33
CA LEU A 24 2.96 6.26 9.21
C LEU A 24 2.52 6.09 10.66
N ILE A 25 1.21 6.18 10.94
CA ILE A 25 0.67 6.09 12.30
C ILE A 25 0.98 4.73 12.92
N MET A 26 0.97 3.65 12.15
CA MET A 26 1.35 2.34 12.65
C MET A 26 2.83 2.31 13.07
N GLY A 27 3.75 2.80 12.25
CA GLY A 27 5.16 2.88 12.62
C GLY A 27 5.38 3.73 13.89
N LEU A 28 4.69 4.87 13.99
CA LEU A 28 4.72 5.72 15.18
C LEU A 28 4.19 5.01 16.43
N ALA A 29 3.04 4.34 16.32
CA ALA A 29 2.40 3.68 17.46
C ALA A 29 3.27 2.59 18.08
N TRP A 30 4.08 1.92 17.26
CA TRP A 30 5.04 0.93 17.73
C TRP A 30 6.38 1.53 18.16
N GLY A 31 6.88 2.57 17.46
CA GLY A 31 8.21 3.14 17.71
C GLY A 31 8.27 4.14 18.86
N VAL A 32 7.18 4.87 19.12
CA VAL A 32 7.16 5.89 20.19
C VAL A 32 7.03 5.23 21.55
N THR A 33 7.92 5.63 22.48
CA THR A 33 7.89 5.24 23.91
C THR A 33 8.03 6.49 24.77
N PRO A 34 7.14 6.69 25.78
CA PRO A 34 7.32 7.76 26.76
C PRO A 34 8.50 7.51 27.71
N PRO A 35 9.18 8.58 28.23
CA PRO A 35 9.02 9.97 27.85
C PRO A 35 9.73 10.29 26.52
N PHE A 36 9.17 11.18 25.71
CA PHE A 36 9.82 11.66 24.49
C PHE A 36 9.80 13.19 24.43
N ASP A 37 10.77 13.81 23.74
CA ASP A 37 10.80 15.23 23.50
C ASP A 37 9.68 15.62 22.50
N PRO A 38 8.66 16.42 22.92
CA PRO A 38 7.55 16.76 22.04
C PRO A 38 7.97 17.53 20.79
N VAL A 39 8.97 18.41 20.90
CA VAL A 39 9.44 19.22 19.75
C VAL A 39 10.12 18.31 18.72
N ARG A 40 11.05 17.49 19.20
CA ARG A 40 11.72 16.48 18.36
C ARG A 40 10.70 15.50 17.74
N GLY A 41 9.72 15.09 18.54
CA GLY A 41 8.68 14.18 18.09
C GLY A 41 7.80 14.75 16.97
N ILE A 42 7.24 15.96 17.16
CA ILE A 42 6.39 16.63 16.16
C ILE A 42 7.17 16.87 14.87
N PHE A 43 8.42 17.34 14.97
CA PHE A 43 9.26 17.55 13.79
C PHE A 43 9.51 16.26 13.01
N SER A 44 9.85 15.18 13.71
CA SER A 44 10.08 13.86 13.08
C SER A 44 8.82 13.29 12.43
N VAL A 45 7.65 13.43 13.06
CA VAL A 45 6.35 13.04 12.49
C VAL A 45 6.08 13.83 11.20
N ALA A 46 6.21 15.15 11.26
CA ALA A 46 5.91 16.03 10.11
C ALA A 46 6.84 15.73 8.92
N LEU A 47 8.15 15.57 9.15
CA LEU A 47 9.09 15.21 8.10
C LEU A 47 8.85 13.79 7.56
N SER A 48 8.62 12.81 8.42
CA SER A 48 8.33 11.43 8.00
C SER A 48 7.06 11.39 7.14
N PHE A 49 6.01 12.11 7.54
CA PHE A 49 4.79 12.24 6.75
C PHE A 49 5.06 12.82 5.37
N LEU A 50 5.82 13.91 5.30
CA LEU A 50 6.16 14.56 4.04
C LEU A 50 7.01 13.66 3.13
N ILE A 51 8.05 13.03 3.68
CA ILE A 51 8.95 12.12 2.94
C ILE A 51 8.18 10.92 2.39
N ILE A 52 7.37 10.24 3.21
CA ILE A 52 6.60 9.06 2.80
C ILE A 52 5.62 9.43 1.69
N ASN A 53 4.89 10.54 1.83
CA ASN A 53 3.89 10.95 0.85
C ASN A 53 4.52 11.40 -0.47
N LEU A 54 5.58 12.20 -0.45
CA LEU A 54 6.29 12.60 -1.68
C LEU A 54 6.90 11.37 -2.39
N SER A 55 7.47 10.44 -1.64
CA SER A 55 8.01 9.19 -2.21
C SER A 55 6.91 8.34 -2.86
N SER A 56 5.73 8.28 -2.25
CA SER A 56 4.56 7.60 -2.81
C SER A 56 4.08 8.27 -4.11
N VAL A 57 4.06 9.61 -4.14
CA VAL A 57 3.73 10.39 -5.34
C VAL A 57 4.71 10.09 -6.48
N VAL A 58 6.02 10.04 -6.20
CA VAL A 58 7.05 9.63 -7.18
C VAL A 58 6.75 8.25 -7.76
N GLY A 59 6.42 7.27 -6.92
CA GLY A 59 6.04 5.92 -7.37
C GLY A 59 4.79 5.92 -8.26
N ALA A 60 3.77 6.71 -7.91
CA ALA A 60 2.54 6.85 -8.69
C ALA A 60 2.79 7.53 -10.05
N GLN A 61 3.60 8.58 -10.07
CA GLN A 61 4.01 9.28 -11.31
C GLN A 61 4.83 8.38 -12.22
N ALA A 62 5.79 7.62 -11.67
CA ALA A 62 6.57 6.63 -12.41
C ALA A 62 5.63 5.58 -13.04
N ASN A 63 4.66 5.06 -12.28
CA ASN A 63 3.68 4.13 -12.81
C ASN A 63 2.89 4.75 -13.97
N THR A 64 2.35 5.96 -13.80
CA THR A 64 1.57 6.65 -14.83
C THR A 64 2.39 6.94 -16.09
N LEU A 65 3.66 7.32 -15.96
CA LEU A 65 4.54 7.60 -17.08
C LEU A 65 4.92 6.34 -17.87
N TYR A 66 5.34 5.29 -17.18
CA TYR A 66 5.86 4.08 -17.83
C TYR A 66 4.76 3.10 -18.28
N ASP A 67 3.54 3.23 -17.76
CA ASP A 67 2.40 2.45 -18.18
C ASP A 67 1.54 3.13 -19.25
N TYR A 68 1.90 4.32 -19.71
CA TYR A 68 1.12 5.10 -20.66
C TYR A 68 0.60 4.29 -21.85
N ASN A 69 1.47 3.52 -22.52
CA ASN A 69 1.10 2.70 -23.68
C ASN A 69 0.13 1.54 -23.34
N LEU A 70 0.12 1.10 -22.09
CA LEU A 70 -0.82 0.12 -21.57
C LEU A 70 -2.17 0.77 -21.28
N ASP A 71 -2.10 1.91 -20.57
CA ASP A 71 -3.24 2.67 -20.11
C ASP A 71 -4.04 3.27 -21.29
N LEU A 72 -3.39 3.58 -22.41
CA LEU A 72 -4.04 3.98 -23.67
C LEU A 72 -5.05 2.95 -24.21
N LYS A 73 -4.84 1.67 -23.92
CA LYS A 73 -5.69 0.56 -24.38
C LYS A 73 -6.81 0.21 -23.40
N ASP A 74 -6.79 0.80 -22.19
CA ASP A 74 -7.79 0.56 -21.14
C ASP A 74 -8.75 1.76 -21.06
N GLU A 75 -9.97 1.57 -21.55
CA GLU A 75 -11.03 2.59 -21.50
C GLU A 75 -11.26 3.18 -20.10
N ARG A 76 -11.07 2.38 -19.06
CA ARG A 76 -11.25 2.79 -17.66
C ARG A 76 -10.18 3.80 -17.22
N LYS A 77 -9.01 3.80 -17.88
CA LYS A 77 -7.89 4.69 -17.60
C LYS A 77 -7.82 5.90 -18.52
N LYS A 78 -8.80 6.05 -19.42
CA LYS A 78 -8.87 7.15 -20.40
C LYS A 78 -8.68 8.53 -19.77
N GLU A 79 -9.29 8.77 -18.62
CA GLU A 79 -9.14 10.05 -17.95
C GLU A 79 -7.74 10.28 -17.35
N LEU A 80 -7.04 9.22 -16.93
CA LEU A 80 -5.65 9.31 -16.47
C LEU A 80 -4.72 9.63 -17.65
N VAL A 81 -4.93 8.98 -18.79
CA VAL A 81 -4.21 9.24 -20.04
C VAL A 81 -4.41 10.69 -20.49
N LEU A 82 -5.67 11.15 -20.56
CA LEU A 82 -5.98 12.54 -20.92
C LEU A 82 -5.37 13.55 -19.95
N ALA A 83 -5.32 13.21 -18.65
CA ALA A 83 -4.67 14.07 -17.66
C ALA A 83 -3.16 14.17 -17.93
N LEU A 84 -2.49 13.06 -18.22
CA LEU A 84 -1.06 13.03 -18.52
C LEU A 84 -0.74 13.80 -19.82
N ASP A 85 -1.50 13.60 -20.89
CA ASP A 85 -1.33 14.30 -22.16
C ASP A 85 -1.53 15.81 -22.00
N SER A 86 -2.58 16.20 -21.27
CA SER A 86 -2.89 17.62 -21.01
C SER A 86 -1.86 18.31 -20.11
N PHE A 87 -1.31 17.58 -19.15
CA PHE A 87 -0.30 18.13 -18.24
C PHE A 87 1.11 18.12 -18.85
N GLY A 88 1.42 17.12 -19.66
CA GLY A 88 2.66 16.94 -20.42
C GLY A 88 3.66 15.99 -19.75
N HIS A 89 4.05 14.93 -20.46
CA HIS A 89 4.98 13.88 -20.00
C HIS A 89 6.32 14.43 -19.49
N LYS A 90 6.93 15.40 -20.24
CA LYS A 90 8.20 16.02 -19.85
C LYS A 90 8.05 16.77 -18.52
N LYS A 91 6.92 17.45 -18.33
CA LYS A 91 6.64 18.21 -17.11
C LYS A 91 6.49 17.29 -15.91
N VAL A 92 5.75 16.18 -16.04
CA VAL A 92 5.63 15.17 -14.97
C VAL A 92 6.99 14.60 -14.61
N ARG A 93 7.82 14.23 -15.60
CA ARG A 93 9.17 13.70 -15.35
C ARG A 93 10.07 14.72 -14.62
N ASN A 94 9.99 15.99 -14.98
CA ASN A 94 10.79 17.03 -14.32
C ASN A 94 10.32 17.23 -12.86
N ILE A 95 9.02 17.22 -12.61
CA ILE A 95 8.46 17.31 -11.25
C ILE A 95 8.87 16.09 -10.42
N MET A 96 8.75 14.89 -10.97
CA MET A 96 9.19 13.66 -10.32
C MET A 96 10.68 13.72 -9.92
N THR A 97 11.54 14.23 -10.81
CA THR A 97 12.96 14.42 -10.49
C THR A 97 13.15 15.42 -9.36
N LEU A 98 12.43 16.55 -9.38
CA LEU A 98 12.48 17.54 -8.31
C LEU A 98 11.99 16.96 -6.96
N GLU A 99 10.93 16.18 -6.97
CA GLU A 99 10.42 15.50 -5.77
C GLU A 99 11.41 14.49 -5.20
N ILE A 100 12.14 13.75 -6.06
CA ILE A 100 13.23 12.86 -5.63
C ILE A 100 14.36 13.68 -4.97
N LEU A 101 14.79 14.77 -5.56
CA LEU A 101 15.84 15.62 -5.01
C LEU A 101 15.39 16.29 -3.69
N LEU A 102 14.15 16.73 -3.61
CA LEU A 102 13.58 17.30 -2.39
C LEU A 102 13.50 16.24 -1.27
N THR A 103 12.99 15.06 -1.57
CA THR A 103 12.90 13.99 -0.56
C THR A 103 14.27 13.48 -0.14
N LEU A 104 15.27 13.47 -1.05
CA LEU A 104 16.66 13.17 -0.72
C LEU A 104 17.21 14.17 0.30
N ALA A 105 16.99 15.47 0.10
CA ALA A 105 17.41 16.50 1.05
C ALA A 105 16.69 16.36 2.40
N LEU A 106 15.38 16.14 2.38
CA LEU A 106 14.57 15.98 3.61
C LEU A 106 14.97 14.73 4.41
N VAL A 107 15.17 13.59 3.75
CA VAL A 107 15.59 12.36 4.46
C VAL A 107 17.00 12.46 4.98
N SER A 108 17.91 13.13 4.25
CA SER A 108 19.28 13.38 4.74
C SER A 108 19.25 14.27 5.98
N ALA A 109 18.45 15.34 5.97
CA ALA A 109 18.28 16.20 7.13
C ALA A 109 17.68 15.44 8.34
N LEU A 110 16.64 14.62 8.11
CA LEU A 110 16.03 13.82 9.17
C LEU A 110 16.99 12.78 9.74
N ALA A 111 17.71 12.05 8.88
CA ALA A 111 18.67 11.04 9.29
C ALA A 111 19.82 11.63 10.13
N LEU A 112 20.33 12.81 9.75
CA LEU A 112 21.33 13.56 10.52
C LEU A 112 20.77 14.06 11.85
N TYR A 113 19.55 14.61 11.83
CA TYR A 113 18.90 15.14 13.05
C TYR A 113 18.60 14.05 14.06
N MET A 114 18.14 12.88 13.59
CA MET A 114 17.84 11.73 14.43
C MET A 114 19.08 10.89 14.77
N GLN A 115 20.19 11.08 14.06
CA GLN A 115 21.40 10.26 14.09
C GLN A 115 21.15 8.78 13.69
N GLU A 116 20.17 8.56 12.81
CA GLU A 116 19.70 7.24 12.37
C GLU A 116 19.90 7.06 10.86
N SER A 117 21.05 6.49 10.47
CA SER A 117 21.39 6.26 9.06
C SER A 117 20.45 5.27 8.35
N ILE A 118 19.76 4.41 9.10
CA ILE A 118 18.79 3.45 8.57
C ILE A 118 17.64 4.15 7.81
N LEU A 119 17.24 5.36 8.21
CA LEU A 119 16.22 6.15 7.55
C LEU A 119 16.61 6.45 6.10
N PHE A 120 17.87 6.86 5.89
CA PHE A 120 18.38 7.12 4.55
C PHE A 120 18.43 5.84 3.70
N ALA A 121 18.90 4.74 4.26
CA ALA A 121 18.97 3.45 3.57
C ALA A 121 17.57 2.94 3.16
N LEU A 122 16.59 3.00 4.07
CA LEU A 122 15.19 2.61 3.79
C LEU A 122 14.59 3.47 2.67
N TRP A 123 14.85 4.77 2.68
CA TRP A 123 14.36 5.66 1.64
C TRP A 123 15.00 5.36 0.28
N VAL A 124 16.33 5.20 0.20
CA VAL A 124 17.03 4.88 -1.04
C VAL A 124 16.50 3.60 -1.67
N VAL A 125 16.39 2.53 -0.87
CA VAL A 125 15.88 1.25 -1.35
C VAL A 125 14.41 1.37 -1.76
N GLY A 126 13.59 2.07 -0.95
CA GLY A 126 12.18 2.27 -1.21
C GLY A 126 11.91 3.04 -2.51
N ILE A 127 12.62 4.16 -2.75
CA ILE A 127 12.44 4.96 -3.97
C ILE A 127 12.93 4.20 -5.21
N CYS A 128 14.06 3.50 -5.10
CA CYS A 128 14.58 2.67 -6.19
C CYS A 128 13.60 1.56 -6.59
N LEU A 129 13.04 0.84 -5.62
CA LEU A 129 12.05 -0.20 -5.88
C LEU A 129 10.73 0.39 -6.40
N GLY A 130 10.26 1.51 -5.84
CA GLY A 130 9.04 2.19 -6.28
C GLY A 130 9.10 2.62 -7.75
N VAL A 131 10.22 3.19 -8.19
CA VAL A 131 10.44 3.54 -9.60
C VAL A 131 10.64 2.28 -10.45
N ALA A 132 11.49 1.34 -10.02
CA ALA A 132 11.80 0.10 -10.73
C ALA A 132 10.58 -0.83 -10.90
N PHE A 133 9.55 -0.66 -10.06
CA PHE A 133 8.30 -1.40 -10.18
C PHE A 133 7.67 -1.28 -11.57
N SER A 134 7.67 -0.07 -12.13
CA SER A 134 7.09 0.20 -13.46
C SER A 134 8.13 0.54 -14.53
N ALA A 135 9.30 1.07 -14.16
CA ALA A 135 10.30 1.55 -15.10
C ALA A 135 11.11 0.43 -15.76
N PRO A 136 11.33 0.52 -17.11
CA PRO A 136 12.32 -0.32 -17.80
C PRO A 136 13.74 -0.01 -17.31
N PRO A 137 14.69 -0.95 -17.39
CA PRO A 137 14.54 -2.32 -17.88
C PRO A 137 14.01 -3.30 -16.85
N LEU A 138 13.90 -2.92 -15.57
CA LEU A 138 13.56 -3.82 -14.50
C LEU A 138 12.08 -4.22 -14.54
N ARG A 139 11.18 -3.25 -14.58
CA ARG A 139 9.71 -3.44 -14.63
C ARG A 139 9.24 -4.59 -13.74
N LEU A 140 9.53 -4.48 -12.43
CA LEU A 140 9.40 -5.56 -11.45
C LEU A 140 7.97 -6.12 -11.36
N LYS A 141 6.95 -5.31 -11.63
CA LYS A 141 5.55 -5.75 -11.66
C LYS A 141 5.26 -6.85 -12.67
N ALA A 142 6.04 -6.93 -13.76
CA ALA A 142 5.92 -7.95 -14.79
C ALA A 142 6.75 -9.22 -14.48
N ARG A 143 7.34 -9.32 -13.29
CA ARG A 143 8.25 -10.40 -12.90
C ARG A 143 7.66 -11.30 -11.82
N PHE A 144 6.61 -12.01 -12.14
CA PHE A 144 6.00 -13.07 -11.32
C PHE A 144 5.99 -12.71 -9.81
N TRP A 145 6.76 -13.44 -8.94
CA TRP A 145 6.79 -13.19 -7.50
C TRP A 145 7.48 -11.89 -7.06
N ILE A 146 8.35 -11.35 -7.90
CA ILE A 146 9.08 -10.11 -7.57
C ILE A 146 8.14 -8.91 -7.49
N GLY A 147 7.11 -8.86 -8.36
CA GLY A 147 6.10 -7.81 -8.34
C GLY A 147 5.38 -7.72 -6.99
N PRO A 148 4.71 -8.78 -6.52
CA PRO A 148 4.09 -8.85 -5.20
C PRO A 148 5.00 -8.49 -4.04
N ILE A 149 6.21 -9.06 -4.00
CA ILE A 149 7.20 -8.75 -2.95
C ILE A 149 7.56 -7.26 -2.98
N CYS A 150 7.81 -6.69 -4.16
CA CYS A 150 8.09 -5.28 -4.30
C CYS A 150 6.92 -4.40 -3.80
N GLN A 151 5.67 -4.77 -4.10
CA GLN A 151 4.49 -4.06 -3.60
C GLN A 151 4.40 -4.12 -2.07
N MET A 152 4.57 -5.28 -1.45
CA MET A 152 4.60 -5.41 0.01
C MET A 152 5.68 -4.53 0.63
N LEU A 153 6.88 -4.53 0.07
CA LEU A 153 8.00 -3.72 0.57
C LEU A 153 7.70 -2.22 0.46
N VAL A 154 7.26 -1.75 -0.70
CA VAL A 154 7.08 -0.31 -0.96
C VAL A 154 5.82 0.25 -0.29
N LEU A 155 4.72 -0.52 -0.24
CA LEU A 155 3.44 -0.03 0.27
C LEU A 155 3.24 -0.28 1.78
N ALA A 156 3.91 -1.27 2.36
CA ALA A 156 3.75 -1.61 3.77
C ALA A 156 5.07 -1.53 4.55
N VAL A 157 6.09 -2.30 4.16
CA VAL A 157 7.28 -2.50 4.99
C VAL A 157 8.07 -1.21 5.16
N PHE A 158 8.48 -0.57 4.05
CA PHE A 158 9.35 0.61 4.14
C PHE A 158 8.68 1.83 4.78
N PRO A 159 7.42 2.20 4.47
CA PRO A 159 6.80 3.33 5.16
C PRO A 159 6.64 3.11 6.66
N VAL A 160 6.28 1.89 7.09
CA VAL A 160 6.12 1.55 8.50
C VAL A 160 7.47 1.50 9.22
N LEU A 161 8.49 0.84 8.63
CA LEU A 161 9.84 0.82 9.20
C LEU A 161 10.45 2.22 9.27
N PHE A 162 10.26 3.04 8.24
CA PHE A 162 10.73 4.42 8.23
C PHE A 162 10.15 5.21 9.40
N ALA A 163 8.82 5.15 9.58
CA ALA A 163 8.16 5.81 10.69
C ALA A 163 8.55 5.22 12.06
N TYR A 164 8.80 3.92 12.16
CA TYR A 164 9.25 3.25 13.37
C TYR A 164 10.66 3.70 13.78
N TYR A 165 11.62 3.60 12.88
CA TYR A 165 13.02 3.97 13.14
C TYR A 165 13.25 5.48 13.25
N ALA A 166 12.29 6.31 12.92
CA ALA A 166 12.31 7.72 13.26
C ALA A 166 12.16 7.99 14.78
N PHE A 167 11.84 6.96 15.60
CA PHE A 167 11.62 7.11 17.04
C PHE A 167 12.41 6.14 17.91
N THR A 168 12.84 5.00 17.38
CA THR A 168 13.58 3.99 18.14
C THR A 168 14.54 3.22 17.24
N SER A 169 15.69 2.84 17.79
CA SER A 169 16.62 1.90 17.17
C SER A 169 16.45 0.47 17.70
N GLU A 170 15.60 0.29 18.73
CA GLU A 170 15.34 -1.03 19.30
C GLU A 170 14.43 -1.86 18.41
N VAL A 171 14.57 -3.18 18.47
CA VAL A 171 13.73 -4.11 17.70
C VAL A 171 12.73 -4.77 18.64
N ASN A 172 11.43 -4.54 18.37
CA ASN A 172 10.33 -5.19 19.06
C ASN A 172 9.83 -6.39 18.25
N ALA A 173 9.88 -7.59 18.83
CA ALA A 173 9.46 -8.83 18.15
C ALA A 173 7.97 -8.81 17.75
N TYR A 174 7.09 -8.27 18.60
CA TYR A 174 5.65 -8.17 18.29
C TYR A 174 5.40 -7.17 17.15
N PHE A 175 6.19 -6.08 17.11
CA PHE A 175 6.17 -5.17 15.97
C PHE A 175 6.54 -5.89 14.67
N LEU A 176 7.59 -6.70 14.65
CA LEU A 176 7.97 -7.45 13.45
C LEU A 176 6.87 -8.41 13.00
N VAL A 177 6.24 -9.13 13.92
CA VAL A 177 5.10 -10.00 13.60
C VAL A 177 3.92 -9.18 13.03
N SER A 178 3.63 -8.02 13.65
CA SER A 178 2.59 -7.11 13.18
C SER A 178 2.91 -6.56 11.78
N LEU A 179 4.18 -6.22 11.50
CA LEU A 179 4.64 -5.74 10.20
C LEU A 179 4.50 -6.81 9.10
N VAL A 180 4.83 -8.06 9.39
CA VAL A 180 4.60 -9.19 8.47
C VAL A 180 3.10 -9.35 8.24
N GLY A 181 2.29 -9.34 9.30
CA GLY A 181 0.84 -9.41 9.19
C GLY A 181 0.25 -8.29 8.33
N LEU A 182 0.69 -7.04 8.55
CA LEU A 182 0.28 -5.89 7.73
C LEU A 182 0.67 -6.08 6.26
N SER A 183 1.89 -6.54 5.99
CA SER A 183 2.38 -6.73 4.62
C SER A 183 1.53 -7.74 3.85
N LEU A 184 1.19 -8.85 4.50
CA LEU A 184 0.29 -9.87 3.93
C LEU A 184 -1.12 -9.30 3.71
N THR A 185 -1.64 -8.53 4.67
CA THR A 185 -2.95 -7.87 4.58
C THR A 185 -2.99 -6.88 3.41
N VAL A 186 -1.97 -6.02 3.29
CA VAL A 186 -1.88 -5.01 2.22
C VAL A 186 -1.84 -5.68 0.86
N TYR A 187 -1.02 -6.72 0.68
CA TYR A 187 -1.00 -7.42 -0.60
C TYR A 187 -2.31 -8.19 -0.83
N GLY A 188 -2.82 -8.87 0.18
CA GLY A 188 -4.11 -9.59 0.08
C GLY A 188 -5.25 -8.68 -0.40
N VAL A 189 -5.36 -7.45 0.15
CA VAL A 189 -6.40 -6.51 -0.26
C VAL A 189 -6.16 -5.87 -1.63
N ILE A 190 -4.93 -5.92 -2.18
CA ILE A 190 -4.59 -5.43 -3.53
C ILE A 190 -4.95 -6.46 -4.61
N VAL A 191 -4.95 -7.75 -4.31
CA VAL A 191 -5.18 -8.84 -5.30
C VAL A 191 -6.42 -8.61 -6.18
N PRO A 192 -7.59 -8.15 -5.69
CA PRO A 192 -8.71 -7.85 -6.59
C PRO A 192 -8.39 -6.77 -7.63
N THR A 193 -7.47 -5.82 -7.35
CA THR A 193 -7.02 -4.86 -8.36
C THR A 193 -6.23 -5.55 -9.48
N GLU A 194 -5.37 -6.51 -9.12
CA GLU A 194 -4.65 -7.32 -10.12
C GLU A 194 -5.61 -8.22 -10.92
N ILE A 195 -6.66 -8.75 -10.29
CA ILE A 195 -7.71 -9.51 -10.97
C ILE A 195 -8.46 -8.63 -11.97
N ARG A 196 -8.76 -7.38 -11.62
CA ARG A 196 -9.38 -6.41 -12.54
C ARG A 196 -8.51 -6.17 -13.77
N ASP A 197 -7.20 -6.08 -13.57
CA ASP A 197 -6.25 -5.77 -14.63
C ASP A 197 -5.83 -7.02 -15.45
N TYR A 198 -6.19 -8.24 -15.00
CA TYR A 198 -5.81 -9.54 -15.59
C TYR A 198 -6.06 -9.64 -17.09
N PHE A 199 -7.25 -9.23 -17.56
CA PHE A 199 -7.62 -9.38 -18.96
C PHE A 199 -6.75 -8.50 -19.87
N GLY A 200 -6.48 -7.26 -19.45
CA GLY A 200 -5.59 -6.34 -20.14
C GLY A 200 -4.14 -6.82 -20.13
N ASP A 201 -3.64 -7.22 -18.97
CA ASP A 201 -2.28 -7.73 -18.81
C ASP A 201 -2.05 -8.99 -19.68
N LYS A 202 -3.00 -9.92 -19.67
CA LYS A 202 -2.94 -11.14 -20.50
C LYS A 202 -2.95 -10.83 -21.99
N ALA A 203 -3.81 -9.91 -22.44
CA ALA A 203 -3.88 -9.49 -23.84
C ALA A 203 -2.59 -8.82 -24.32
N MET A 204 -1.82 -8.20 -23.41
CA MET A 204 -0.53 -7.54 -23.69
C MET A 204 0.68 -8.40 -23.34
N ASN A 205 0.48 -9.69 -23.04
CA ASN A 205 1.53 -10.64 -22.66
C ASN A 205 2.39 -10.21 -21.46
N ILE A 206 1.79 -9.48 -20.50
CA ILE A 206 2.44 -9.08 -19.26
C ILE A 206 2.30 -10.23 -18.25
N GLN A 207 3.43 -10.74 -17.77
CA GLN A 207 3.49 -11.94 -16.91
C GLN A 207 3.40 -11.58 -15.43
N THR A 208 2.32 -10.89 -15.01
CA THR A 208 2.03 -10.65 -13.59
C THR A 208 1.78 -11.98 -12.86
N LEU A 209 1.82 -11.95 -11.52
CA LEU A 209 1.52 -13.14 -10.73
C LEU A 209 0.13 -13.68 -11.07
N THR A 210 -0.89 -12.80 -11.09
CA THR A 210 -2.27 -13.17 -11.37
C THR A 210 -2.44 -13.77 -12.77
N VAL A 211 -1.73 -13.27 -13.78
CA VAL A 211 -1.75 -13.85 -15.14
C VAL A 211 -1.15 -15.26 -15.14
N ARG A 212 -0.09 -15.49 -14.37
CA ARG A 212 0.60 -16.79 -14.34
C ARG A 212 -0.14 -17.88 -13.58
N ILE A 213 -0.71 -17.53 -12.42
CA ILE A 213 -1.41 -18.54 -11.59
C ILE A 213 -2.89 -18.71 -11.96
N GLY A 214 -3.46 -17.77 -12.70
CA GLY A 214 -4.87 -17.74 -13.08
C GLY A 214 -5.77 -17.05 -12.07
N LEU A 215 -6.98 -16.67 -12.51
CA LEU A 215 -7.90 -15.82 -11.75
C LEU A 215 -8.35 -16.47 -10.43
N SER A 216 -8.82 -17.70 -10.44
CA SER A 216 -9.37 -18.35 -9.24
C SER A 216 -8.30 -18.59 -8.18
N ARG A 217 -7.09 -18.99 -8.59
CA ARG A 217 -5.97 -19.16 -7.65
C ARG A 217 -5.50 -17.83 -7.07
N ALA A 218 -5.48 -16.75 -7.87
CA ALA A 218 -5.16 -15.41 -7.39
C ALA A 218 -6.21 -14.94 -6.37
N ALA A 219 -7.50 -15.10 -6.66
CA ALA A 219 -8.57 -14.74 -5.73
C ALA A 219 -8.48 -15.51 -4.41
N LEU A 220 -8.23 -16.82 -4.45
CA LEU A 220 -8.02 -17.64 -3.25
C LEU A 220 -6.78 -17.17 -2.46
N MET A 221 -5.68 -16.88 -3.16
CA MET A 221 -4.47 -16.34 -2.52
C MET A 221 -4.77 -15.01 -1.81
N GLY A 222 -5.52 -14.10 -2.41
CA GLY A 222 -5.94 -12.84 -1.78
C GLY A 222 -6.71 -13.08 -0.48
N ILE A 223 -7.65 -14.04 -0.46
CA ILE A 223 -8.40 -14.44 0.73
C ILE A 223 -7.46 -14.93 1.84
N VAL A 224 -6.55 -15.85 1.50
CA VAL A 224 -5.62 -16.46 2.47
C VAL A 224 -4.67 -15.39 3.04
N LEU A 225 -4.10 -14.54 2.20
CA LEU A 225 -3.15 -13.51 2.63
C LEU A 225 -3.82 -12.44 3.50
N LEU A 226 -5.01 -11.99 3.11
CA LEU A 226 -5.79 -11.04 3.90
C LEU A 226 -6.15 -11.62 5.27
N GLY A 227 -6.65 -12.85 5.32
CA GLY A 227 -7.06 -13.51 6.57
C GLY A 227 -5.87 -13.81 7.48
N ALA A 228 -4.81 -14.41 6.95
CA ALA A 228 -3.59 -14.72 7.71
C ALA A 228 -2.89 -13.45 8.21
N GLY A 229 -2.79 -12.43 7.36
CA GLY A 229 -2.19 -11.16 7.71
C GLY A 229 -2.92 -10.45 8.83
N ALA A 230 -4.25 -10.40 8.75
CA ALA A 230 -5.10 -9.82 9.79
C ALA A 230 -4.99 -10.59 11.12
N ALA A 231 -4.96 -11.91 11.08
CA ALA A 231 -4.80 -12.73 12.27
C ALA A 231 -3.44 -12.48 12.96
N LEU A 232 -2.34 -12.46 12.18
CA LEU A 232 -1.00 -12.18 12.70
C LEU A 232 -0.93 -10.79 13.36
N THR A 233 -1.47 -9.76 12.69
CA THR A 233 -1.48 -8.40 13.26
C THR A 233 -2.33 -8.33 14.52
N ALA A 234 -3.52 -8.95 14.53
CA ALA A 234 -4.39 -8.97 15.71
C ALA A 234 -3.70 -9.66 16.90
N ILE A 235 -3.06 -10.80 16.66
CA ILE A 235 -2.31 -11.52 17.71
C ILE A 235 -1.16 -10.66 18.24
N ALA A 236 -0.37 -10.04 17.36
CA ALA A 236 0.75 -9.20 17.77
C ALA A 236 0.29 -8.00 18.62
N LEU A 237 -0.79 -7.32 18.21
CA LEU A 237 -1.39 -6.22 18.96
C LEU A 237 -1.92 -6.68 20.33
N LEU A 238 -2.63 -7.80 20.38
CA LEU A 238 -3.13 -8.36 21.65
C LEU A 238 -1.98 -8.68 22.60
N LEU A 239 -0.90 -9.30 22.12
CA LEU A 239 0.26 -9.63 22.94
C LEU A 239 0.96 -8.38 23.48
N GLU A 240 1.13 -7.36 22.63
CA GLU A 240 1.71 -6.07 23.05
C GLU A 240 0.83 -5.37 24.09
N TRP A 241 -0.50 -5.40 23.93
CA TRP A 241 -1.43 -4.80 24.88
C TRP A 241 -1.48 -5.54 26.21
N VAL A 242 -1.42 -6.87 26.19
CA VAL A 242 -1.32 -7.68 27.42
C VAL A 242 -0.01 -7.38 28.14
N ARG A 243 1.11 -7.31 27.40
CA ARG A 243 2.43 -6.98 27.98
C ARG A 243 2.45 -5.62 28.68
N ASN A 244 1.76 -4.63 28.12
CA ASN A 244 1.66 -3.28 28.68
C ASN A 244 0.50 -3.10 29.66
N GLN A 245 -0.16 -4.20 30.09
CA GLN A 245 -1.31 -4.19 31.01
C GLN A 245 -2.53 -3.40 30.49
N LEU A 246 -2.63 -3.21 29.17
CA LEU A 246 -3.69 -2.47 28.49
C LEU A 246 -4.87 -3.38 28.06
N SER A 247 -5.13 -4.45 28.81
CA SER A 247 -6.04 -5.54 28.44
C SER A 247 -7.47 -5.08 28.10
N VAL A 248 -7.97 -4.04 28.77
CA VAL A 248 -9.30 -3.47 28.48
C VAL A 248 -9.41 -2.94 27.05
N LEU A 249 -8.34 -2.35 26.54
CA LEU A 249 -8.29 -1.83 25.15
C LEU A 249 -8.09 -2.96 24.12
N GLY A 250 -7.60 -4.12 24.54
CA GLY A 250 -7.44 -5.31 23.69
C GLY A 250 -8.73 -5.76 23.00
N VAL A 251 -9.90 -5.47 23.62
CA VAL A 251 -11.21 -5.78 23.02
C VAL A 251 -11.39 -5.08 21.67
N PHE A 252 -10.84 -3.89 21.48
CA PHE A 252 -10.94 -3.16 20.22
C PHE A 252 -10.14 -3.81 19.07
N VAL A 253 -9.15 -4.68 19.38
CA VAL A 253 -8.45 -5.47 18.35
C VAL A 253 -9.40 -6.39 17.60
N LEU A 254 -10.52 -6.79 18.23
CA LEU A 254 -11.57 -7.58 17.58
C LEU A 254 -12.22 -6.85 16.39
N ALA A 255 -12.02 -5.53 16.26
CA ALA A 255 -12.45 -4.81 15.06
C ALA A 255 -11.72 -5.30 13.78
N ILE A 256 -10.45 -5.76 13.89
CA ILE A 256 -9.71 -6.31 12.74
C ILE A 256 -10.44 -7.51 12.15
N PRO A 257 -10.67 -8.62 12.88
CA PRO A 257 -11.35 -9.77 12.31
C PRO A 257 -12.77 -9.44 11.82
N VAL A 258 -13.51 -8.56 12.50
CA VAL A 258 -14.86 -8.18 12.05
C VAL A 258 -14.83 -7.50 10.69
N VAL A 259 -13.98 -6.48 10.52
CA VAL A 259 -13.83 -5.77 9.24
C VAL A 259 -13.30 -6.71 8.16
N VAL A 260 -12.30 -7.52 8.50
CA VAL A 260 -11.70 -8.46 7.55
C VAL A 260 -12.69 -9.52 7.11
N LEU A 261 -13.51 -10.08 8.01
CA LEU A 261 -14.56 -11.04 7.64
C LEU A 261 -15.59 -10.42 6.70
N PHE A 262 -15.96 -9.16 6.93
CA PHE A 262 -16.83 -8.42 6.01
C PHE A 262 -16.20 -8.26 4.61
N VAL A 263 -14.93 -7.87 4.53
CA VAL A 263 -14.19 -7.78 3.26
C VAL A 263 -14.02 -9.16 2.61
N LEU A 264 -13.67 -10.19 3.37
CA LEU A 264 -13.52 -11.56 2.91
C LEU A 264 -14.82 -12.12 2.29
N SER A 265 -15.99 -11.68 2.76
CA SER A 265 -17.27 -12.09 2.15
C SER A 265 -17.39 -11.65 0.67
N ASN A 266 -16.86 -10.48 0.34
CA ASN A 266 -16.81 -9.98 -1.04
C ASN A 266 -15.71 -10.64 -1.86
N PHE A 267 -14.55 -10.93 -1.24
CA PHE A 267 -13.48 -11.68 -1.88
C PHE A 267 -13.92 -13.12 -2.18
N TRP A 268 -14.74 -13.71 -1.32
CA TRP A 268 -15.34 -15.01 -1.56
C TRP A 268 -16.29 -15.00 -2.77
N LYS A 269 -17.11 -13.93 -2.92
CA LYS A 269 -17.94 -13.73 -4.11
C LYS A 269 -17.07 -13.63 -5.36
N LEU A 270 -15.98 -12.84 -5.30
CA LEU A 270 -15.02 -12.72 -6.39
C LEU A 270 -14.37 -14.07 -6.75
N TYR A 271 -13.94 -14.84 -5.75
CA TYR A 271 -13.39 -16.18 -5.95
C TYR A 271 -14.40 -17.11 -6.65
N ARG A 272 -15.66 -17.09 -6.25
CA ARG A 272 -16.70 -17.89 -6.89
C ARG A 272 -16.90 -17.51 -8.35
N LEU A 273 -16.97 -16.22 -8.65
CA LEU A 273 -17.10 -15.72 -10.03
C LEU A 273 -15.87 -16.09 -10.89
N THR A 274 -14.66 -16.00 -10.32
CA THR A 274 -13.45 -16.38 -11.06
C THR A 274 -13.40 -17.89 -11.33
N ARG A 275 -13.91 -18.70 -10.42
CA ARG A 275 -14.01 -20.15 -10.63
C ARG A 275 -15.04 -20.52 -11.69
N GLU A 276 -16.22 -19.87 -11.64
CA GLU A 276 -17.25 -20.03 -12.69
C GLU A 276 -16.68 -19.60 -14.06
N PHE A 277 -15.86 -18.56 -14.11
CA PHE A 277 -15.21 -18.10 -15.35
C PHE A 277 -14.19 -19.11 -15.90
N ASP A 278 -13.45 -19.79 -15.02
CA ASP A 278 -12.49 -20.81 -15.44
C ASP A 278 -13.18 -22.02 -16.07
N ASP A 279 -14.40 -22.36 -15.62
CA ASP A 279 -15.23 -23.46 -16.12
C ASP A 279 -16.13 -23.07 -17.32
N ALA A 280 -16.34 -21.76 -17.59
CA ALA A 280 -17.27 -21.25 -18.59
C ALA A 280 -16.67 -21.24 -20.00
N ASN A 281 -17.57 -21.41 -21.00
CA ASN A 281 -17.24 -21.33 -22.42
C ASN A 281 -18.22 -20.40 -23.17
N GLY A 282 -17.80 -19.89 -24.32
CA GLY A 282 -18.64 -19.12 -25.21
C GLY A 282 -19.13 -17.79 -24.62
N PRO A 283 -20.41 -17.39 -24.88
CA PRO A 283 -20.93 -16.08 -24.49
C PRO A 283 -20.99 -15.85 -22.98
N ASP A 284 -21.17 -16.90 -22.17
CA ASP A 284 -21.23 -16.80 -20.72
C ASP A 284 -19.91 -16.26 -20.13
N ARG A 285 -18.80 -16.57 -20.77
CA ARG A 285 -17.48 -16.09 -20.38
C ARG A 285 -17.35 -14.57 -20.43
N LEU A 286 -17.94 -13.91 -21.43
CA LEU A 286 -17.95 -12.44 -21.55
C LEU A 286 -18.80 -11.78 -20.46
N VAL A 287 -19.89 -12.43 -20.08
CA VAL A 287 -20.75 -11.94 -18.98
C VAL A 287 -20.02 -12.04 -17.65
N LEU A 288 -19.31 -13.15 -17.40
CA LEU A 288 -18.54 -13.36 -16.19
C LEU A 288 -17.34 -12.42 -16.12
N GLU A 289 -16.64 -12.17 -17.23
CA GLU A 289 -15.56 -11.18 -17.31
C GLU A 289 -16.03 -9.79 -16.83
N ARG A 290 -17.18 -9.32 -17.31
CA ARG A 290 -17.76 -8.06 -16.85
C ARG A 290 -18.06 -8.07 -15.37
N LYS A 291 -18.75 -9.11 -14.86
CA LYS A 291 -19.06 -9.24 -13.42
C LYS A 291 -17.80 -9.24 -12.54
N ILE A 292 -16.74 -9.96 -12.94
CA ILE A 292 -15.45 -9.98 -12.25
C ILE A 292 -14.84 -8.58 -12.24
N THR A 293 -14.81 -7.91 -13.39
CA THR A 293 -14.26 -6.56 -13.52
C THR A 293 -15.03 -5.54 -12.67
N ASP A 294 -16.36 -5.58 -12.70
CA ASP A 294 -17.23 -4.68 -11.94
C ASP A 294 -17.03 -4.87 -10.43
N LEU A 295 -17.06 -6.12 -9.94
CA LEU A 295 -16.85 -6.40 -8.53
C LEU A 295 -15.43 -6.02 -8.07
N SER A 296 -14.41 -6.30 -8.88
CA SER A 296 -13.02 -5.93 -8.60
C SER A 296 -12.81 -4.41 -8.61
N SER A 297 -13.62 -3.65 -9.34
CA SER A 297 -13.55 -2.19 -9.39
C SER A 297 -14.03 -1.52 -8.10
N GLU A 298 -14.71 -2.25 -7.21
CA GLU A 298 -15.06 -1.77 -5.86
C GLU A 298 -13.89 -1.84 -4.86
N ASN A 299 -12.78 -2.48 -5.25
CA ASN A 299 -11.65 -2.73 -4.36
C ASN A 299 -11.08 -1.50 -3.63
N PRO A 300 -11.03 -0.28 -4.21
CA PRO A 300 -10.57 0.90 -3.46
C PRO A 300 -11.34 1.15 -2.17
N LYS A 301 -12.63 0.81 -2.11
CA LYS A 301 -13.45 0.92 -0.89
C LYS A 301 -12.96 -0.06 0.20
N TRP A 302 -12.59 -1.28 -0.20
CA TRP A 302 -12.11 -2.32 0.70
C TRP A 302 -10.72 -2.01 1.23
N ILE A 303 -9.83 -1.51 0.36
CA ILE A 303 -8.51 -1.00 0.75
C ILE A 303 -8.66 0.08 1.81
N MET A 304 -9.54 1.07 1.57
CA MET A 304 -9.77 2.17 2.50
C MET A 304 -10.30 1.67 3.84
N LEU A 305 -11.29 0.78 3.85
CA LEU A 305 -11.88 0.22 5.07
C LEU A 305 -10.83 -0.51 5.92
N VAL A 306 -10.03 -1.36 5.31
CA VAL A 306 -8.97 -2.11 6.00
C VAL A 306 -7.91 -1.17 6.55
N THR A 307 -7.38 -0.25 5.73
CA THR A 307 -6.32 0.67 6.16
C THR A 307 -6.77 1.62 7.26
N GLN A 308 -8.02 2.13 7.21
CA GLN A 308 -8.57 2.95 8.28
C GLN A 308 -8.73 2.18 9.58
N THR A 309 -9.12 0.90 9.54
CA THR A 309 -9.21 0.06 10.74
C THR A 309 -7.85 -0.07 11.41
N TYR A 310 -6.79 -0.37 10.65
CA TYR A 310 -5.43 -0.43 11.18
C TYR A 310 -4.93 0.90 11.71
N MET A 311 -5.27 2.01 11.03
CA MET A 311 -4.94 3.36 11.47
C MET A 311 -5.58 3.69 12.81
N ILE A 312 -6.88 3.44 12.98
CA ILE A 312 -7.60 3.71 14.23
C ILE A 312 -7.01 2.89 15.38
N LEU A 313 -6.74 1.61 15.17
CA LEU A 313 -6.15 0.74 16.19
C LEU A 313 -4.72 1.18 16.56
N SER A 314 -3.95 1.65 15.59
CA SER A 314 -2.62 2.21 15.84
C SER A 314 -2.68 3.52 16.64
N ILE A 315 -3.66 4.39 16.35
CA ILE A 315 -3.91 5.59 17.17
C ILE A 315 -4.28 5.19 18.60
N MET A 316 -5.15 4.20 18.78
CA MET A 316 -5.53 3.71 20.11
C MET A 316 -4.33 3.13 20.88
N LEU A 317 -3.45 2.36 20.20
CA LEU A 317 -2.20 1.88 20.80
C LEU A 317 -1.29 3.03 21.23
N LEU A 318 -1.14 4.05 20.37
CA LEU A 318 -0.34 5.23 20.66
C LEU A 318 -0.88 5.98 21.87
N LEU A 319 -2.18 6.29 21.88
CA LEU A 319 -2.84 6.98 23.00
C LEU A 319 -2.73 6.19 24.31
N ALA A 320 -2.87 4.87 24.24
CA ALA A 320 -2.76 4.01 25.41
C ALA A 320 -1.36 4.08 26.07
N LYS A 321 -0.30 4.21 25.27
CA LYS A 321 1.08 4.37 25.80
C LYS A 321 1.32 5.70 26.55
N PHE A 322 0.49 6.72 26.30
CA PHE A 322 0.64 8.04 26.92
C PHE A 322 -0.31 8.29 28.09
N PHE A 323 -1.47 7.65 28.09
CA PHE A 323 -2.56 7.99 29.03
C PHE A 323 -2.94 6.84 29.97
N LEU A 324 -2.42 5.66 29.76
CA LEU A 324 -2.65 4.49 30.61
C LEU A 324 -1.34 3.92 31.14
#